data_bea6c73b4599a40e4400930dd897d113
#
_entry.id   bea6c73b4599a40e4400930dd897d113
#
_cell.length_a   1.000
_cell.length_b   1.000
_cell.length_c   1.000
_cell.angle_alpha   90.00
_cell.angle_beta   90.00
_cell.angle_gamma   90.00
#
_symmetry.space_group_name_H-M   'P 1'
#
loop_
_entity.id
_entity.type
_entity.pdbx_description
1 polymer ?
#
loop_
_entity_poly.entity_id
_entity_poly.type
_entity_poly.pdbx_seq_one_letter_code
_entity_poly.pdbx_strand_id
1 'polypeptide(L)'
;LTGFISIDSAPLQREYVTAVELWLLKRMEPVYAHYPWKFLLKSGTEGVATSDYGRNLMREMMLVYDGNQKRYAQIAGHGFRILAEAMEKNLPYELTCPALLICGTQDHAGSCIRYNKAWHRNTKIPLKWIEGAGHNSNTDKPELINSLIEKFLSTI
;
A
#
# COMPACT_ATOMS: atom_id res chain seq x y z
N LEU A 1 -2.67 13.91 17.35
CA LEU A 1 -2.98 12.48 17.12
C LEU A 1 -2.84 11.73 18.43
N THR A 2 -3.81 10.87 18.74
CA THR A 2 -3.78 9.97 19.91
C THR A 2 -3.08 8.65 19.61
N GLY A 3 -3.07 8.22 18.33
CA GLY A 3 -2.38 7.03 17.86
C GLY A 3 -2.30 7.00 16.32
N PHE A 4 -1.42 6.15 15.79
CA PHE A 4 -1.20 5.97 14.35
C PHE A 4 -1.05 4.48 14.02
N ILE A 5 -1.79 4.01 13.03
CA ILE A 5 -1.65 2.66 12.47
C ILE A 5 -1.37 2.78 10.97
N SER A 6 -0.32 2.13 10.50
CA SER A 6 -0.01 1.99 9.07
C SER A 6 -0.25 0.55 8.66
N ILE A 7 -1.06 0.32 7.64
CA ILE A 7 -1.34 -1.01 7.09
C ILE A 7 -0.87 -1.03 5.64
N ASP A 8 0.04 -1.94 5.33
CA ASP A 8 0.60 -2.19 3.99
C ASP A 8 1.00 -0.88 3.25
N SER A 9 1.59 0.05 3.97
CA SER A 9 1.92 1.38 3.45
C SER A 9 3.42 1.67 3.57
N ALA A 10 3.82 2.90 3.24
CA ALA A 10 5.19 3.35 3.24
C ALA A 10 5.32 4.70 3.95
N PRO A 11 6.47 4.99 4.57
CA PRO A 11 6.77 6.33 5.05
C PRO A 11 6.96 7.29 3.85
N LEU A 12 6.49 8.53 4.00
CA LEU A 12 6.56 9.56 2.96
C LEU A 12 7.89 10.34 2.96
N GLN A 13 9.01 9.65 3.25
CA GLN A 13 10.32 10.27 3.34
C GLN A 13 11.26 9.74 2.26
N ARG A 14 12.11 10.63 1.77
CA ARG A 14 12.99 10.37 0.62
C ARG A 14 14.00 9.24 0.87
N GLU A 15 14.40 9.04 2.12
CA GLU A 15 15.38 8.01 2.51
C GLU A 15 14.92 6.57 2.27
N TYR A 16 13.60 6.33 2.22
CA TYR A 16 13.02 4.98 2.05
C TYR A 16 12.84 4.58 0.59
N VAL A 17 12.85 5.54 -0.34
CA VAL A 17 12.54 5.33 -1.76
C VAL A 17 13.75 5.63 -2.65
N THR A 18 13.94 4.82 -3.68
CA THR A 18 15.00 5.05 -4.68
C THR A 18 14.56 6.06 -5.75
N ALA A 19 15.52 6.66 -6.45
CA ALA A 19 15.22 7.55 -7.58
C ALA A 19 14.47 6.84 -8.72
N VAL A 20 14.77 5.55 -8.94
CA VAL A 20 14.09 4.74 -9.96
C VAL A 20 12.63 4.50 -9.59
N GLU A 21 12.34 4.18 -8.33
CA GLU A 21 10.97 4.01 -7.85
C GLU A 21 10.15 5.30 -8.01
N LEU A 22 10.69 6.45 -7.62
CA LEU A 22 10.03 7.75 -7.84
C LEU A 22 9.77 8.03 -9.31
N TRP A 23 10.76 7.74 -10.15
CA TRP A 23 10.62 7.90 -11.59
C TRP A 23 9.52 7.02 -12.17
N LEU A 24 9.40 5.75 -11.72
CA LEU A 24 8.34 4.82 -12.12
C LEU A 24 6.97 5.31 -11.63
N LEU A 25 6.83 5.64 -10.34
CA LEU A 25 5.56 6.11 -9.76
C LEU A 25 4.97 7.27 -10.56
N LYS A 26 5.79 8.23 -10.97
CA LYS A 26 5.34 9.38 -11.78
C LYS A 26 4.89 9.02 -13.19
N ARG A 27 5.18 7.80 -13.66
CA ARG A 27 4.86 7.33 -15.02
C ARG A 27 3.81 6.22 -15.06
N MET A 28 3.17 5.92 -13.93
CA MET A 28 2.18 4.84 -13.88
C MET A 28 0.92 5.14 -14.71
N GLU A 29 0.55 6.42 -14.89
CA GLU A 29 -0.62 6.78 -15.71
C GLU A 29 -0.49 6.29 -17.16
N PRO A 30 0.54 6.65 -17.95
CA PRO A 30 0.69 6.14 -19.31
C PRO A 30 0.89 4.62 -19.35
N VAL A 31 1.55 4.03 -18.35
CA VAL A 31 1.69 2.57 -18.27
C VAL A 31 0.32 1.93 -18.17
N TYR A 32 -0.53 2.36 -17.25
CA TYR A 32 -1.87 1.80 -17.08
C TYR A 32 -2.82 2.10 -18.24
N ALA A 33 -2.66 3.24 -18.91
CA ALA A 33 -3.47 3.59 -20.07
C ALA A 33 -3.22 2.69 -21.29
N HIS A 34 -1.99 2.17 -21.45
CA HIS A 34 -1.59 1.38 -22.61
C HIS A 34 -1.41 -0.12 -22.30
N TYR A 35 -1.34 -0.51 -21.02
CA TYR A 35 -1.22 -1.92 -20.65
C TYR A 35 -2.54 -2.65 -20.93
N PRO A 36 -2.55 -3.83 -21.60
CA PRO A 36 -3.80 -4.48 -21.94
C PRO A 36 -4.69 -4.73 -20.72
N TRP A 37 -5.93 -4.26 -20.77
CA TRP A 37 -6.87 -4.26 -19.63
C TRP A 37 -7.01 -5.60 -18.92
N LYS A 38 -7.13 -6.68 -19.72
CA LYS A 38 -7.23 -8.05 -19.17
C LYS A 38 -6.06 -8.42 -18.26
N PHE A 39 -4.84 -8.04 -18.64
CA PHE A 39 -3.65 -8.30 -17.83
C PHE A 39 -3.53 -7.33 -16.66
N LEU A 40 -3.93 -6.07 -16.86
CA LEU A 40 -3.97 -5.09 -15.78
C LEU A 40 -4.96 -5.50 -14.68
N LEU A 41 -6.15 -5.95 -15.07
CA LEU A 41 -7.16 -6.48 -14.15
C LEU A 41 -6.62 -7.69 -13.38
N LYS A 42 -5.99 -8.65 -14.07
CA LYS A 42 -5.40 -9.82 -13.44
C LYS A 42 -4.29 -9.43 -12.46
N SER A 43 -3.32 -8.66 -12.89
CA SER A 43 -2.18 -8.26 -12.04
C SER A 43 -2.61 -7.38 -10.86
N GLY A 44 -3.59 -6.49 -11.07
CA GLY A 44 -4.14 -5.66 -10.01
C GLY A 44 -4.91 -6.43 -8.95
N THR A 45 -5.52 -7.56 -9.31
CA THR A 45 -6.24 -8.41 -8.36
C THR A 45 -5.32 -9.41 -7.65
N GLU A 46 -4.55 -10.18 -8.42
CA GLU A 46 -3.67 -11.22 -7.88
C GLU A 46 -2.40 -10.66 -7.22
N GLY A 47 -1.97 -9.47 -7.64
CA GLY A 47 -0.75 -8.84 -7.12
C GLY A 47 -0.94 -8.10 -5.79
N VAL A 48 -2.18 -7.82 -5.37
CA VAL A 48 -2.44 -7.05 -4.15
C VAL A 48 -3.13 -7.86 -3.05
N ALA A 49 -3.77 -8.99 -3.37
CA ALA A 49 -4.46 -9.83 -2.40
C ALA A 49 -4.15 -11.31 -2.60
N THR A 50 -4.11 -12.06 -1.52
CA THR A 50 -3.87 -13.51 -1.51
C THR A 50 -5.14 -14.31 -1.28
N SER A 51 -6.12 -13.76 -0.58
CA SER A 51 -7.41 -14.39 -0.34
C SER A 51 -8.35 -14.24 -1.54
N ASP A 52 -9.25 -15.21 -1.73
CA ASP A 52 -10.30 -15.11 -2.77
C ASP A 52 -11.23 -13.92 -2.50
N TYR A 53 -11.53 -13.65 -1.24
CA TYR A 53 -12.34 -12.50 -0.85
C TYR A 53 -11.66 -11.17 -1.26
N GLY A 54 -10.40 -10.97 -0.89
CA GLY A 54 -9.64 -9.77 -1.23
C GLY A 54 -9.49 -9.58 -2.74
N ARG A 55 -9.21 -10.67 -3.47
CA ARG A 55 -9.11 -10.66 -4.94
C ARG A 55 -10.44 -10.29 -5.60
N ASN A 56 -11.55 -10.87 -5.15
CA ASN A 56 -12.87 -10.58 -5.70
C ASN A 56 -13.27 -9.12 -5.45
N LEU A 57 -13.05 -8.62 -4.24
CA LEU A 57 -13.34 -7.22 -3.90
C LEU A 57 -12.52 -6.25 -4.77
N MET A 58 -11.23 -6.51 -4.94
CA MET A 58 -10.38 -5.70 -5.81
C MET A 58 -10.81 -5.78 -7.27
N ARG A 59 -11.22 -6.99 -7.73
CA ARG A 59 -11.75 -7.19 -9.07
C ARG A 59 -13.04 -6.38 -9.31
N GLU A 60 -13.98 -6.42 -8.39
CA GLU A 60 -15.22 -5.64 -8.46
C GLU A 60 -14.92 -4.15 -8.56
N MET A 61 -14.02 -3.66 -7.71
CA MET A 61 -13.60 -2.25 -7.74
C MET A 61 -12.98 -1.85 -9.09
N MET A 62 -12.13 -2.69 -9.66
CA MET A 62 -11.51 -2.41 -10.97
C MET A 62 -12.52 -2.49 -12.12
N LEU A 63 -13.48 -3.42 -12.06
CA LEU A 63 -14.50 -3.60 -13.10
C LEU A 63 -15.46 -2.40 -13.24
N VAL A 64 -15.55 -1.53 -12.24
CA VAL A 64 -16.26 -0.24 -12.37
C VAL A 64 -15.69 0.59 -13.54
N TYR A 65 -14.44 0.35 -13.92
CA TYR A 65 -13.76 1.03 -15.03
C TYR A 65 -13.70 0.19 -16.31
N ASP A 66 -14.42 -0.93 -16.37
CA ASP A 66 -14.46 -1.74 -17.60
C ASP A 66 -15.01 -0.90 -18.76
N GLY A 67 -14.34 -0.96 -19.91
CA GLY A 67 -14.61 -0.05 -21.03
C GLY A 67 -14.11 1.39 -20.88
N ASN A 68 -13.56 1.77 -19.72
CA ASN A 68 -13.00 3.10 -19.45
C ASN A 68 -11.62 3.06 -18.77
N GLN A 69 -10.73 2.26 -19.32
CA GLN A 69 -9.37 2.08 -18.82
C GLN A 69 -8.61 3.41 -18.67
N LYS A 70 -8.86 4.36 -19.58
CA LYS A 70 -8.22 5.69 -19.50
C LYS A 70 -8.56 6.38 -18.17
N ARG A 71 -9.81 6.29 -17.72
CA ARG A 71 -10.22 6.88 -16.43
C ARG A 71 -9.56 6.17 -15.25
N TYR A 72 -9.48 4.83 -15.27
CA TYR A 72 -8.72 4.07 -14.29
C TYR A 72 -7.27 4.53 -14.22
N ALA A 73 -6.59 4.61 -15.38
CA ALA A 73 -5.20 5.04 -15.47
C ALA A 73 -4.98 6.45 -14.91
N GLN A 74 -5.90 7.39 -15.20
CA GLN A 74 -5.83 8.75 -14.65
C GLN A 74 -5.93 8.76 -13.12
N ILE A 75 -6.88 8.04 -12.53
CA ILE A 75 -7.10 8.03 -11.08
C ILE A 75 -5.94 7.33 -10.37
N ALA A 76 -5.58 6.11 -10.80
CA ALA A 76 -4.49 5.35 -10.20
C ALA A 76 -3.14 6.05 -10.41
N GLY A 77 -2.87 6.55 -11.62
CA GLY A 77 -1.65 7.28 -11.94
C GLY A 77 -1.51 8.59 -11.19
N HIS A 78 -2.63 9.30 -10.96
CA HIS A 78 -2.65 10.48 -10.10
C HIS A 78 -2.27 10.16 -8.66
N GLY A 79 -2.81 9.06 -8.10
CA GLY A 79 -2.45 8.60 -6.77
C GLY A 79 -0.95 8.31 -6.63
N PHE A 80 -0.37 7.57 -7.57
CA PHE A 80 1.07 7.30 -7.59
C PHE A 80 1.93 8.56 -7.76
N ARG A 81 1.48 9.51 -8.57
CA ARG A 81 2.18 10.78 -8.74
C ARG A 81 2.19 11.60 -7.46
N ILE A 82 1.05 11.74 -6.76
CA ILE A 82 0.96 12.44 -5.48
C ILE A 82 1.86 11.77 -4.45
N LEU A 83 1.87 10.43 -4.40
CA LEU A 83 2.76 9.68 -3.51
C LEU A 83 4.23 10.02 -3.78
N ALA A 84 4.65 10.01 -5.05
CA ALA A 84 6.01 10.36 -5.43
C ALA A 84 6.36 11.81 -5.07
N GLU A 85 5.44 12.75 -5.33
CA GLU A 85 5.63 14.17 -4.99
C GLU A 85 5.75 14.40 -3.48
N ALA A 86 4.97 13.68 -2.68
CA ALA A 86 5.06 13.72 -1.22
C ALA A 86 6.42 13.22 -0.73
N MET A 87 6.91 12.11 -1.28
CA MET A 87 8.24 11.57 -0.96
C MET A 87 9.37 12.51 -1.40
N GLU A 88 9.23 13.19 -2.55
CA GLU A 88 10.22 14.16 -3.03
C GLU A 88 10.28 15.43 -2.17
N LYS A 89 9.14 15.90 -1.69
CA LYS A 89 9.08 17.02 -0.75
C LYS A 89 9.85 16.72 0.53
N ASN A 90 9.97 15.44 0.88
CA ASN A 90 10.75 14.96 2.01
C ASN A 90 10.48 15.75 3.29
N LEU A 91 9.21 16.04 3.55
CA LEU A 91 8.84 16.79 4.75
C LEU A 91 9.21 15.99 5.99
N PRO A 92 9.91 16.57 6.95
CA PRO A 92 10.20 15.89 8.19
C PRO A 92 8.89 15.65 8.93
N TYR A 93 8.71 14.42 9.42
CA TYR A 93 7.66 14.13 10.37
C TYR A 93 8.16 13.13 11.40
N GLU A 94 7.78 13.34 12.62
CA GLU A 94 7.99 12.43 13.73
C GLU A 94 6.64 12.05 14.31
N LEU A 95 6.43 10.76 14.52
CA LEU A 95 5.25 10.29 15.22
C LEU A 95 5.49 10.40 16.72
N THR A 96 4.89 11.40 17.34
CA THR A 96 4.96 11.66 18.79
C THR A 96 3.88 10.93 19.58
N CYS A 97 3.03 10.16 18.91
CA CYS A 97 1.99 9.32 19.48
C CYS A 97 2.37 7.85 19.37
N PRO A 98 1.74 6.94 20.15
CA PRO A 98 1.83 5.51 19.94
C PRO A 98 1.56 5.14 18.48
N ALA A 99 2.36 4.23 17.93
CA ALA A 99 2.25 3.84 16.53
C ALA A 99 2.40 2.34 16.33
N LEU A 100 1.78 1.79 15.28
CA LEU A 100 1.85 0.40 14.88
C LEU A 100 1.97 0.30 13.37
N LEU A 101 2.94 -0.48 12.89
CA LEU A 101 3.07 -0.87 11.48
C LEU A 101 2.52 -2.29 11.31
N ILE A 102 1.76 -2.51 10.26
CA ILE A 102 1.23 -3.81 9.86
C ILE A 102 1.58 -4.03 8.39
N CYS A 103 2.10 -5.22 8.04
CA CYS A 103 2.47 -5.52 6.67
C CYS A 103 2.30 -7.01 6.36
N GLY A 104 1.70 -7.33 5.22
CA GLY A 104 1.58 -8.70 4.74
C GLY A 104 2.93 -9.31 4.37
N THR A 105 3.15 -10.59 4.71
CA THR A 105 4.42 -11.28 4.36
C THR A 105 4.55 -11.59 2.88
N GLN A 106 3.45 -11.55 2.13
CA GLN A 106 3.40 -11.72 0.67
C GLN A 106 3.02 -10.41 -0.05
N ASP A 107 3.30 -9.28 0.55
CA ASP A 107 3.07 -7.98 -0.09
C ASP A 107 4.12 -7.73 -1.18
N HIS A 108 3.70 -7.92 -2.43
CA HIS A 108 4.51 -7.69 -3.62
C HIS A 108 4.19 -6.35 -4.32
N ALA A 109 3.37 -5.48 -3.70
CA ALA A 109 3.09 -4.15 -4.24
C ALA A 109 4.31 -3.23 -4.05
N GLY A 110 5.03 -3.03 -5.12
CA GLY A 110 6.26 -2.24 -5.12
C GLY A 110 7.31 -2.79 -4.13
N SER A 111 7.77 -1.95 -3.22
CA SER A 111 8.79 -2.30 -2.21
C SER A 111 8.25 -2.23 -0.78
N CYS A 112 6.95 -2.48 -0.57
CA CYS A 112 6.27 -2.30 0.71
C CYS A 112 6.96 -3.05 1.87
N ILE A 113 7.32 -4.32 1.67
CA ILE A 113 8.07 -5.10 2.66
C ILE A 113 9.40 -4.42 3.04
N ARG A 114 10.14 -3.94 2.04
CA ARG A 114 11.42 -3.25 2.25
C ARG A 114 11.22 -1.95 3.03
N TYR A 115 10.19 -1.18 2.68
CA TYR A 115 9.86 0.07 3.35
C TYR A 115 9.50 -0.16 4.82
N ASN A 116 8.62 -1.11 5.12
CA ASN A 116 8.21 -1.41 6.49
C ASN A 116 9.36 -1.94 7.35
N LYS A 117 10.23 -2.79 6.81
CA LYS A 117 11.46 -3.24 7.50
C LYS A 117 12.39 -2.08 7.84
N ALA A 118 12.63 -1.17 6.89
CA ALA A 118 13.48 -0.02 7.10
C ALA A 118 12.86 0.97 8.09
N TRP A 119 11.57 1.23 7.97
CA TRP A 119 10.84 2.12 8.87
C TRP A 119 10.88 1.63 10.32
N HIS A 120 10.54 0.35 10.55
CA HIS A 120 10.67 -0.27 11.86
C HIS A 120 12.11 -0.16 12.42
N ARG A 121 13.11 -0.49 11.59
CA ARG A 121 14.53 -0.45 12.01
C ARG A 121 14.95 0.95 12.43
N ASN A 122 14.55 1.98 11.68
CA ASN A 122 14.97 3.36 11.89
C ASN A 122 14.23 4.01 13.08
N THR A 123 12.93 3.76 13.22
CA THR A 123 12.07 4.44 14.21
C THR A 123 11.76 3.61 15.46
N LYS A 124 11.99 2.28 15.42
CA LYS A 124 11.60 1.32 16.46
C LYS A 124 10.09 1.18 16.66
N ILE A 125 9.26 1.78 15.80
CA ILE A 125 7.81 1.55 15.81
C ILE A 125 7.54 0.05 15.66
N PRO A 126 6.70 -0.56 16.51
CA PRO A 126 6.38 -1.99 16.40
C PRO A 126 5.84 -2.35 15.01
N LEU A 127 6.33 -3.46 14.45
CA LEU A 127 5.90 -3.99 13.16
C LEU A 127 5.29 -5.38 13.36
N LYS A 128 4.05 -5.56 12.90
CA LYS A 128 3.35 -6.85 12.88
C LYS A 128 3.29 -7.39 11.45
N TRP A 129 3.90 -8.54 11.25
CA TRP A 129 3.80 -9.28 10.00
C TRP A 129 2.53 -10.11 9.99
N ILE A 130 1.77 -10.02 8.88
CA ILE A 130 0.55 -10.80 8.67
C ILE A 130 0.90 -11.95 7.72
N GLU A 131 1.04 -13.13 8.30
CA GLU A 131 1.47 -14.32 7.57
C GLU A 131 0.49 -14.69 6.45
N GLY A 132 1.02 -14.85 5.24
CA GLY A 132 0.27 -15.22 4.05
C GLY A 132 -0.61 -14.13 3.46
N ALA A 133 -0.62 -12.90 4.00
CA ALA A 133 -1.37 -11.78 3.44
C ALA A 133 -0.55 -11.00 2.41
N GLY A 134 -1.24 -10.46 1.40
CA GLY A 134 -0.69 -9.55 0.39
C GLY A 134 -0.73 -8.08 0.83
N HIS A 135 -0.78 -7.17 -0.15
CA HIS A 135 -0.84 -5.72 0.06
C HIS A 135 -2.17 -5.26 0.68
N ASN A 136 -3.25 -6.00 0.45
CA ASN A 136 -4.54 -5.74 1.08
C ASN A 136 -4.72 -6.67 2.29
N SER A 137 -3.78 -6.64 3.25
CA SER A 137 -3.81 -7.54 4.41
C SER A 137 -5.09 -7.41 5.23
N ASN A 138 -5.71 -6.24 5.25
CA ASN A 138 -7.00 -5.97 5.89
C ASN A 138 -8.18 -6.72 5.25
N THR A 139 -8.12 -7.06 3.97
CA THR A 139 -9.12 -7.89 3.30
C THR A 139 -8.71 -9.36 3.23
N ASP A 140 -7.42 -9.65 3.30
CA ASP A 140 -6.91 -11.03 3.31
C ASP A 140 -7.10 -11.70 4.68
N LYS A 141 -6.97 -10.96 5.77
CA LYS A 141 -7.03 -11.45 7.15
C LYS A 141 -7.80 -10.47 8.05
N PRO A 142 -9.09 -10.18 7.75
CA PRO A 142 -9.83 -9.11 8.42
C PRO A 142 -9.95 -9.30 9.94
N GLU A 143 -10.20 -10.52 10.42
CA GLU A 143 -10.36 -10.77 11.86
C GLU A 143 -9.05 -10.51 12.61
N LEU A 144 -7.92 -10.93 12.05
CA LEU A 144 -6.60 -10.69 12.67
C LEU A 144 -6.25 -9.20 12.69
N ILE A 145 -6.49 -8.50 11.58
CA ILE A 145 -6.24 -7.06 11.49
C ILE A 145 -7.12 -6.30 12.48
N ASN A 146 -8.42 -6.60 12.53
CA ASN A 146 -9.34 -5.96 13.46
C ASN A 146 -8.92 -6.19 14.92
N SER A 147 -8.53 -7.42 15.28
CA SER A 147 -8.02 -7.73 16.61
C SER A 147 -6.75 -6.96 16.97
N LEU A 148 -5.83 -6.77 16.01
CA LEU A 148 -4.62 -5.95 16.21
C LEU A 148 -4.97 -4.48 16.42
N ILE A 149 -5.93 -3.95 15.65
CA ILE A 149 -6.42 -2.57 15.79
C ILE A 149 -7.07 -2.38 17.17
N GLU A 150 -8.00 -3.25 17.57
CA GLU A 150 -8.67 -3.21 18.87
C GLU A 150 -7.66 -3.26 20.03
N LYS A 151 -6.70 -4.18 19.95
CA LYS A 151 -5.64 -4.28 20.94
C LYS A 151 -4.80 -3.01 21.01
N PHE A 152 -4.44 -2.41 19.88
CA PHE A 152 -3.70 -1.16 19.84
C PHE A 152 -4.52 -0.02 20.47
N LEU A 153 -5.79 0.12 20.08
CA LEU A 153 -6.68 1.15 20.62
C LEU A 153 -6.90 1.04 22.14
N SER A 154 -6.84 -0.17 22.69
CA SER A 154 -6.94 -0.37 24.14
C SER A 154 -5.69 0.05 24.92
N THR A 155 -4.60 0.41 24.24
CA THR A 155 -3.35 0.85 24.87
C THR A 155 -3.13 2.36 24.87
N ILE A 156 -4.04 3.12 24.23
CA ILE A 156 -3.92 4.58 24.06
C ILE A 156 -5.08 5.34 24.69
#